data_ec8a6a48b9917a0b43d0e3f4f0a3183b
#
_entry.id   ec8a6a48b9917a0b43d0e3f4f0a3183b
#
_cell.length_a   1.000
_cell.length_b   1.000
_cell.length_c   1.000
_cell.angle_alpha   90.00
_cell.angle_beta   90.00
_cell.angle_gamma   90.00
#
_symmetry.space_group_name_H-M   'P 1'
#
loop_
_entity.id
_entity.type
_entity.pdbx_description
1 polymer ?
#
loop_
_entity_poly.entity_id
_entity_poly.type
_entity_poly.pdbx_seq_one_letter_code
_entity_poly.pdbx_strand_id
1 'polypeptide(L)'
;MTREKLEGFHCAVEASIAILGGKYKAIIVWWLTESGTMRYSDIKRKIPQATAKMLSQQLRELETDEIISRKIYPVIPPKTEYTMTALGKSAAAIVRAMDKWGRGYYAHHGVTPPCDRQGDFS
;
A
#
# COMPACT_ATOMS: atom_id res chain seq x y z
N MET A 1 15.04 4.38 0.68
CA MET A 1 15.36 5.54 1.53
C MET A 1 16.80 5.45 1.99
N THR A 2 17.54 6.54 1.91
CA THR A 2 18.95 6.57 2.29
C THR A 2 19.11 6.74 3.81
N ARG A 3 20.28 6.34 4.31
CA ARG A 3 20.62 6.54 5.73
C ARG A 3 20.57 8.02 6.10
N GLU A 4 21.13 8.89 5.26
CA GLU A 4 21.15 10.33 5.50
C GLU A 4 19.73 10.88 5.63
N LYS A 5 18.82 10.43 4.77
CA LYS A 5 17.44 10.86 4.80
C LYS A 5 16.76 10.41 6.09
N LEU A 6 17.01 9.17 6.51
CA LEU A 6 16.48 8.65 7.77
C LEU A 6 16.97 9.45 8.96
N GLU A 7 18.25 9.79 8.99
CA GLU A 7 18.85 10.58 10.07
C GLU A 7 18.29 12.00 10.15
N GLY A 8 17.73 12.51 9.05
CA GLY A 8 17.14 13.85 8.99
C GLY A 8 15.77 14.00 9.61
N PHE A 9 15.06 12.90 9.89
CA PHE A 9 13.74 12.97 10.51
C PHE A 9 13.85 13.28 12.00
N HIS A 10 12.85 13.95 12.55
CA HIS A 10 12.82 14.34 13.96
C HIS A 10 12.33 13.22 14.86
N CYS A 11 11.57 12.27 14.33
CA CYS A 11 11.10 11.10 15.10
C CYS A 11 10.74 9.96 14.14
N ALA A 12 10.62 8.76 14.70
CA ALA A 12 10.31 7.57 13.92
C ALA A 12 8.91 7.64 13.28
N VAL A 13 7.96 8.33 13.90
CA VAL A 13 6.63 8.52 13.32
C VAL A 13 6.71 9.32 12.03
N GLU A 14 7.54 10.38 12.03
CA GLU A 14 7.75 11.19 10.82
C GLU A 14 8.33 10.35 9.69
N ALA A 15 9.33 9.51 10.00
CA ALA A 15 9.92 8.61 9.01
C ALA A 15 8.88 7.61 8.49
N SER A 16 8.06 7.05 9.39
CA SER A 16 7.02 6.10 9.00
C SER A 16 5.99 6.72 8.06
N ILE A 17 5.61 7.96 8.33
CA ILE A 17 4.70 8.71 7.45
C ILE A 17 5.33 8.94 6.08
N ALA A 18 6.63 9.22 6.02
CA ALA A 18 7.34 9.40 4.75
C ALA A 18 7.37 8.10 3.93
N ILE A 19 7.49 6.95 4.59
CA ILE A 19 7.60 5.65 3.93
C ILE A 19 6.23 5.11 3.52
N LEU A 20 5.24 5.20 4.39
CA LEU A 20 3.91 4.62 4.20
C LEU A 20 2.82 5.66 3.93
N GLY A 21 3.14 6.92 4.09
CA GLY A 21 2.20 8.01 3.84
C GLY A 21 1.99 8.23 2.35
N GLY A 22 1.77 9.43 1.94
CA GLY A 22 1.39 9.68 0.57
C GLY A 22 -0.06 9.22 0.36
N LYS A 23 -0.58 9.46 -0.82
CA LYS A 23 -2.01 9.30 -1.04
C LYS A 23 -2.46 7.84 -1.08
N TYR A 24 -1.60 6.94 -1.59
CA TYR A 24 -2.01 5.55 -1.85
C TYR A 24 -1.08 4.49 -1.27
N LYS A 25 0.06 4.86 -0.68
CA LYS A 25 1.07 3.88 -0.24
C LYS A 25 0.52 2.89 0.79
N ALA A 26 -0.13 3.40 1.84
CA ALA A 26 -0.71 2.54 2.87
C ALA A 26 -1.80 1.63 2.29
N ILE A 27 -2.58 2.15 1.34
CA ILE A 27 -3.64 1.37 0.69
C ILE A 27 -3.03 0.24 -0.15
N ILE A 28 -1.94 0.52 -0.87
CA ILE A 28 -1.23 -0.50 -1.64
C ILE A 28 -0.70 -1.59 -0.71
N VAL A 29 -0.07 -1.19 0.39
CA VAL A 29 0.46 -2.14 1.39
C VAL A 29 -0.66 -3.00 1.98
N TRP A 30 -1.81 -2.37 2.26
CA TRP A 30 -3.00 -3.09 2.74
C TRP A 30 -3.42 -4.20 1.78
N TRP A 31 -3.59 -3.87 0.50
CA TRP A 31 -4.04 -4.84 -0.49
C TRP A 31 -3.01 -5.95 -0.71
N LEU A 32 -1.72 -5.63 -0.75
CA LEU A 32 -0.67 -6.64 -0.89
C LEU A 32 -0.57 -7.53 0.35
N THR A 33 -0.84 -6.97 1.54
CA THR A 33 -0.88 -7.74 2.78
C THR A 33 -2.03 -8.75 2.77
N GLU A 34 -3.21 -8.32 2.34
CA GLU A 34 -4.40 -9.16 2.36
C GLU A 34 -4.47 -10.14 1.18
N SER A 35 -4.01 -9.73 0.01
CA SER A 35 -4.17 -10.51 -1.22
C SER A 35 -2.90 -11.25 -1.65
N GLY A 36 -1.76 -10.96 -1.04
CA GLY A 36 -0.49 -11.51 -1.48
C GLY A 36 0.01 -10.85 -2.75
N THR A 37 0.65 -11.63 -3.62
CA THR A 37 1.19 -11.11 -4.89
C THR A 37 0.06 -10.62 -5.79
N MET A 38 0.23 -9.41 -6.34
CA MET A 38 -0.76 -8.79 -7.22
C MET A 38 -0.09 -8.23 -8.47
N ARG A 39 -0.80 -8.32 -9.59
CA ARG A 39 -0.39 -7.63 -10.81
C ARG A 39 -0.74 -6.15 -10.72
N TYR A 40 -0.07 -5.33 -11.52
CA TYR A 40 -0.39 -3.92 -11.62
C TYR A 40 -1.89 -3.68 -11.86
N SER A 41 -2.47 -4.43 -12.83
CA SER A 41 -3.88 -4.28 -13.16
C SER A 41 -4.81 -4.61 -12.00
N ASP A 42 -4.44 -5.57 -11.15
CA ASP A 42 -5.22 -5.92 -9.97
C ASP A 42 -5.19 -4.80 -8.93
N ILE A 43 -3.99 -4.23 -8.71
CA ILE A 43 -3.83 -3.09 -7.79
C ILE A 43 -4.64 -1.90 -8.30
N LYS A 44 -4.56 -1.61 -9.60
CA LYS A 44 -5.31 -0.50 -10.21
C LYS A 44 -6.81 -0.66 -10.02
N ARG A 45 -7.32 -1.90 -10.14
CA ARG A 45 -8.73 -2.18 -9.90
C ARG A 45 -9.15 -1.93 -8.46
N LYS A 46 -8.28 -2.23 -7.50
CA LYS A 46 -8.55 -2.02 -6.08
C LYS A 46 -8.46 -0.54 -5.69
N ILE A 47 -7.78 0.27 -6.48
CA ILE A 47 -7.60 1.71 -6.22
C ILE A 47 -8.01 2.49 -7.48
N PRO A 48 -9.30 2.43 -7.85
CA PRO A 48 -9.75 3.02 -9.12
C PRO A 48 -9.64 4.55 -9.14
N GLN A 49 -9.61 5.20 -7.97
CA GLN A 49 -9.48 6.65 -7.86
C GLN A 49 -8.07 7.15 -8.16
N ALA A 50 -7.06 6.27 -8.14
CA ALA A 50 -5.70 6.67 -8.47
C ALA A 50 -5.50 6.74 -9.97
N THR A 51 -4.85 7.82 -10.45
CA THR A 51 -4.42 7.85 -11.85
C THR A 51 -3.29 6.85 -12.05
N ALA A 52 -3.11 6.39 -13.30
CA ALA A 52 -2.01 5.48 -13.62
C ALA A 52 -0.66 6.07 -13.25
N LYS A 53 -0.49 7.38 -13.47
CA LYS A 53 0.74 8.10 -13.14
C LYS A 53 1.01 8.09 -11.64
N MET A 54 0.01 8.41 -10.83
CA MET A 54 0.14 8.44 -9.37
C MET A 54 0.40 7.05 -8.82
N LEU A 55 -0.34 6.06 -9.30
CA LEU A 55 -0.18 4.69 -8.84
C LEU A 55 1.23 4.18 -9.14
N SER A 56 1.71 4.40 -10.36
CA SER A 56 3.06 4.01 -10.77
C SER A 56 4.13 4.68 -9.93
N GLN A 57 3.94 5.96 -9.60
CA GLN A 57 4.87 6.71 -8.75
C GLN A 57 4.90 6.14 -7.33
N GLN A 58 3.74 5.86 -6.75
CA GLN A 58 3.64 5.32 -5.39
C GLN A 58 4.26 3.91 -5.32
N LEU A 59 4.02 3.08 -6.33
CA LEU A 59 4.64 1.76 -6.41
C LEU A 59 6.15 1.85 -6.51
N ARG A 60 6.67 2.79 -7.32
CA ARG A 60 8.11 3.00 -7.46
C ARG A 60 8.74 3.45 -6.15
N GLU A 61 8.08 4.33 -5.42
CA GLU A 61 8.58 4.81 -4.12
C GLU A 61 8.62 3.68 -3.10
N LEU A 62 7.57 2.86 -3.04
CA LEU A 62 7.54 1.70 -2.15
C LEU A 62 8.63 0.69 -2.51
N GLU A 63 8.89 0.49 -3.79
CA GLU A 63 9.97 -0.39 -4.25
C GLU A 63 11.34 0.17 -3.86
N THR A 64 11.55 1.48 -4.06
CA THR A 64 12.79 2.16 -3.70
C THR A 64 13.05 2.06 -2.19
N ASP A 65 12.00 2.13 -1.38
CA ASP A 65 12.11 2.02 0.07
C ASP A 65 12.11 0.56 0.56
N GLU A 66 12.20 -0.39 -0.37
CA GLU A 66 12.33 -1.82 -0.09
C GLU A 66 11.12 -2.43 0.63
N ILE A 67 9.97 -1.80 0.51
CA ILE A 67 8.72 -2.31 1.11
C ILE A 67 8.10 -3.38 0.21
N ILE A 68 8.19 -3.19 -1.10
CA ILE A 68 7.70 -4.14 -2.09
C ILE A 68 8.80 -4.49 -3.08
N SER A 69 8.66 -5.63 -3.72
CA SER A 69 9.50 -6.03 -4.85
C SER A 69 8.64 -6.18 -6.09
N ARG A 70 9.26 -5.97 -7.23
CA ARG A 70 8.61 -6.06 -8.53
C ARG A 70 9.28 -7.14 -9.36
N LYS A 71 8.47 -8.00 -9.96
CA LYS A 71 8.95 -9.01 -10.88
C LYS A 71 8.30 -8.82 -12.24
N ILE A 72 9.13 -8.71 -13.27
CA ILE A 72 8.68 -8.57 -14.65
C ILE A 72 8.86 -9.91 -15.34
N TYR A 73 7.78 -10.41 -15.96
CA TYR A 73 7.81 -11.65 -16.72
C TYR A 73 7.95 -11.32 -18.19
N PRO A 74 8.92 -11.91 -18.90
CA PRO A 74 9.17 -11.65 -20.32
C PRO A 74 8.20 -12.42 -21.22
N VAL A 75 6.91 -12.21 -21.01
CA VAL A 75 5.85 -12.80 -21.84
C VAL A 75 5.20 -11.71 -22.68
N ILE A 76 4.32 -12.10 -23.61
CA ILE A 76 3.62 -11.16 -24.48
C ILE A 76 2.12 -11.28 -24.20
N PRO A 77 1.48 -10.21 -23.70
CA PRO A 77 2.06 -8.93 -23.24
C PRO A 77 2.87 -9.10 -21.94
N PRO A 78 3.80 -8.18 -21.66
CA PRO A 78 4.59 -8.25 -20.42
C PRO A 78 3.70 -8.23 -19.19
N LYS A 79 4.12 -8.97 -18.17
CA LYS A 79 3.37 -9.10 -16.92
C LYS A 79 4.27 -8.63 -15.78
N THR A 80 3.73 -7.75 -14.94
CA THR A 80 4.44 -7.24 -13.76
C THR A 80 3.67 -7.63 -12.51
N GLU A 81 4.39 -8.23 -11.55
CA GLU A 81 3.83 -8.62 -10.27
C GLU A 81 4.54 -7.89 -9.14
N TYR A 82 3.78 -7.55 -8.10
CA TYR A 82 4.28 -6.89 -6.90
C TYR A 82 4.04 -7.78 -5.69
N THR A 83 5.04 -7.86 -4.82
CA THR A 83 5.01 -8.70 -3.62
C THR A 83 5.63 -7.92 -2.47
N MET A 84 5.14 -8.14 -1.25
CA MET A 84 5.75 -7.56 -0.06
C MET A 84 7.10 -8.20 0.19
N THR A 85 8.11 -7.38 0.47
CA THR A 85 9.41 -7.90 0.94
C THR A 85 9.28 -8.36 2.40
N ALA A 86 10.33 -9.01 2.92
CA ALA A 86 10.37 -9.36 4.34
C ALA A 86 10.25 -8.10 5.21
N LEU A 87 10.96 -7.03 4.83
CA LEU A 87 10.84 -5.73 5.52
C LEU A 87 9.42 -5.19 5.42
N GLY A 88 8.83 -5.22 4.22
CA GLY A 88 7.46 -4.74 4.00
C GLY A 88 6.44 -5.49 4.84
N LYS A 89 6.61 -6.79 5.02
CA LYS A 89 5.71 -7.59 5.87
C LYS A 89 5.67 -7.12 7.31
N SER A 90 6.73 -6.49 7.79
CA SER A 90 6.74 -5.89 9.13
C SER A 90 5.76 -4.73 9.26
N ALA A 91 5.38 -4.11 8.14
CA ALA A 91 4.39 -3.03 8.12
C ALA A 91 2.95 -3.53 8.09
N ALA A 92 2.73 -4.84 7.95
CA ALA A 92 1.38 -5.40 7.91
C ALA A 92 0.57 -5.05 9.16
N ALA A 93 1.21 -5.11 10.34
CA ALA A 93 0.56 -4.77 11.60
C ALA A 93 0.08 -3.32 11.63
N ILE A 94 0.83 -2.42 10.98
CA ILE A 94 0.50 -0.99 10.92
C ILE A 94 -0.77 -0.78 10.10
N VAL A 95 -0.83 -1.32 8.89
CA VAL A 95 -2.00 -1.12 8.01
C VAL A 95 -3.23 -1.87 8.54
N ARG A 96 -3.04 -3.00 9.21
CA ARG A 96 -4.14 -3.69 9.88
C ARG A 96 -4.69 -2.88 11.04
N ALA A 97 -3.81 -2.22 11.79
CA ALA A 97 -4.22 -1.32 12.86
C ALA A 97 -4.96 -0.09 12.29
N MET A 98 -4.53 0.41 11.15
CA MET A 98 -5.22 1.50 10.46
C MET A 98 -6.63 1.08 10.04
N ASP A 99 -6.78 -0.11 9.48
CA ASP A 99 -8.09 -0.64 9.12
C ASP A 99 -9.00 -0.74 10.36
N LYS A 100 -8.48 -1.31 11.43
CA LYS A 100 -9.23 -1.47 12.68
C LYS A 100 -9.64 -0.12 13.26
N TRP A 101 -8.71 0.81 13.31
CA TRP A 101 -8.99 2.15 13.84
C TRP A 101 -10.02 2.87 12.97
N GLY A 102 -9.88 2.78 11.65
CA GLY A 102 -10.82 3.38 10.71
C GLY A 102 -12.23 2.82 10.87
N ARG A 103 -12.36 1.50 11.01
CA ARG A 103 -13.65 0.86 11.26
C ARG A 103 -14.28 1.33 12.55
N GLY A 104 -13.47 1.52 13.60
CA GLY A 104 -13.94 2.07 14.87
C GLY A 104 -14.43 3.49 14.72
N TYR A 105 -13.76 4.29 13.93
CA TYR A 105 -14.17 5.67 13.65
C TYR A 105 -15.51 5.72 12.91
N TYR A 106 -15.68 4.86 11.91
CA TYR A 106 -16.96 4.72 11.20
C TYR A 106 -18.07 4.31 12.16
N ALA A 107 -17.80 3.31 13.02
CA ALA A 107 -18.77 2.85 14.00
C ALA A 107 -19.18 3.95 14.97
N HIS A 108 -18.23 4.79 15.39
CA HIS A 108 -18.50 5.92 16.28
C HIS A 108 -19.52 6.89 15.65
N HIS A 109 -19.51 7.04 14.34
CA HIS A 109 -20.44 7.89 13.61
C HIS A 109 -21.66 7.13 13.05
N GLY A 110 -21.81 5.86 13.39
CA GLY A 110 -22.94 5.06 12.92
C GLY A 110 -22.95 4.80 11.42
N VAL A 111 -21.78 4.82 10.79
CA VAL A 111 -21.62 4.65 9.34
C VAL A 111 -20.91 3.33 9.05
N THR A 112 -21.42 2.60 8.06
CA THR A 112 -20.77 1.36 7.60
C THR A 112 -19.60 1.71 6.68
N PRO A 113 -18.40 1.10 6.90
CA PRO A 113 -17.27 1.35 6.01
C PRO A 113 -17.60 1.03 4.54
N PRO A 114 -17.01 1.77 3.58
CA PRO A 114 -17.34 1.61 2.15
C PRO A 114 -17.16 0.19 1.62
N CYS A 115 -16.12 -0.50 2.03
CA CYS A 115 -15.85 -1.86 1.58
C CYS A 115 -16.93 -2.85 2.04
N ASP A 116 -17.48 -2.64 3.24
CA ASP A 116 -18.55 -3.50 3.78
C ASP A 116 -19.89 -3.19 3.12
N ARG A 117 -20.13 -1.92 2.76
CA ARG A 117 -21.37 -1.51 2.11
C ARG A 117 -21.54 -2.05 0.72
N GLN A 118 -20.42 -2.14 -0.01
CA GLN A 118 -20.43 -2.57 -1.41
C GLN A 118 -20.21 -4.07 -1.55
N GLY A 119 -19.95 -4.75 -0.43
CA GLY A 119 -19.64 -6.16 -0.47
C GLY A 119 -18.28 -6.41 -1.08
N ASP A 120 -18.22 -7.23 -2.12
CA ASP A 120 -16.97 -7.64 -2.72
C ASP A 120 -16.44 -6.61 -3.73
N PHE A 121 -15.15 -6.32 -3.60
CA PHE A 121 -14.42 -5.45 -4.52
C PHE A 121 -13.60 -6.23 -5.54
N SER A 122 -13.90 -7.48 -5.70
CA SER A 122 -13.17 -8.34 -6.63
C SER A 122 -13.15 -7.82 -8.06
#